data_4cd9e9378a8d469f5224ba1a37e84ee3
#
_entry.id   4cd9e9378a8d469f5224ba1a37e84ee3
#
_cell.length_a   1.000
_cell.length_b   1.000
_cell.length_c   1.000
_cell.angle_alpha   90.00
_cell.angle_beta   90.00
_cell.angle_gamma   90.00
#
_symmetry.space_group_name_H-M   'P 1'
#
loop_
_entity.id
_entity.type
_entity.pdbx_description
1 polymer ?
#
loop_
_entity_poly.entity_id
_entity_poly.type
_entity_poly.pdbx_seq_one_letter_code
_entity_poly.pdbx_strand_id
1 'polypeptide(L)'
;MPAHKFTEKEQAKRVEKILERLSAAYPDARCALEHRNPLELLIATILSAQCTDERVNMVTRDLFRKYRSPEDYARVPPQVLEEDIRSTGFFRNKTKSIQGACRMIADRFGGKVPDSMEELLELPGVARKTANVVLGVAYGKADGFVVDTHVLRVARRLDLSHSDTPEKVESDLMKLLPRERWISFAHELIFHGRRVCKARAPLCTICPVEDICRSEDKVLPLTPPAPVLKKRRR
;
A
#
# COMPACT_ATOMS: atom_id res chain seq x y z
N MET A 1 -14.68 11.68 28.30
CA MET A 1 -14.79 10.38 28.99
C MET A 1 -13.42 9.73 28.98
N PRO A 2 -12.93 9.10 30.07
CA PRO A 2 -11.63 8.45 30.04
C PRO A 2 -11.66 7.31 29.02
N ALA A 3 -10.66 7.29 28.11
CA ALA A 3 -10.49 6.22 27.15
C ALA A 3 -10.34 4.90 27.93
N HIS A 4 -11.24 3.98 27.72
CA HIS A 4 -11.19 2.63 28.29
C HIS A 4 -9.87 2.00 27.81
N LYS A 5 -8.87 1.88 28.70
CA LYS A 5 -7.62 1.19 28.39
C LYS A 5 -7.95 -0.29 28.28
N PHE A 6 -8.01 -0.78 27.06
CA PHE A 6 -8.15 -2.21 26.82
C PHE A 6 -6.92 -2.96 27.31
N THR A 7 -7.12 -4.16 27.82
CA THR A 7 -6.03 -5.06 28.14
C THR A 7 -5.32 -5.50 26.86
N GLU A 8 -4.04 -5.84 26.94
CA GLU A 8 -3.28 -6.38 25.79
C GLU A 8 -3.98 -7.59 25.14
N LYS A 9 -4.63 -8.42 25.96
CA LYS A 9 -5.39 -9.60 25.47
C LYS A 9 -6.64 -9.21 24.67
N GLU A 10 -7.33 -8.16 25.07
CA GLU A 10 -8.49 -7.63 24.31
C GLU A 10 -8.07 -7.00 23.00
N GLN A 11 -6.95 -6.27 23.01
CA GLN A 11 -6.38 -5.69 21.81
C GLN A 11 -5.92 -6.76 20.82
N ALA A 12 -5.23 -7.80 21.30
CA ALA A 12 -4.80 -8.91 20.46
C ALA A 12 -5.98 -9.63 19.79
N LYS A 13 -7.03 -9.96 20.54
CA LYS A 13 -8.25 -10.57 19.99
C LYS A 13 -8.95 -9.69 18.96
N ARG A 14 -8.94 -8.36 19.18
CA ARG A 14 -9.53 -7.43 18.24
C ARG A 14 -8.73 -7.37 16.94
N VAL A 15 -7.39 -7.33 17.03
CA VAL A 15 -6.49 -7.36 15.86
C VAL A 15 -6.70 -8.63 15.05
N GLU A 16 -6.79 -9.79 15.72
CA GLU A 16 -7.07 -11.08 15.08
C GLU A 16 -8.39 -11.04 14.28
N LYS A 17 -9.46 -10.52 14.87
CA LYS A 17 -10.75 -10.35 14.17
C LYS A 17 -10.66 -9.39 12.97
N ILE A 18 -9.87 -8.31 13.07
CA ILE A 18 -9.65 -7.39 11.94
C ILE A 18 -8.93 -8.12 10.81
N LEU A 19 -7.88 -8.87 11.12
CA LEU A 19 -7.13 -9.67 10.14
C LEU A 19 -8.05 -10.68 9.44
N GLU A 20 -8.80 -11.46 10.20
CA GLU A 20 -9.72 -12.48 9.67
C GLU A 20 -10.75 -11.87 8.72
N ARG A 21 -11.43 -10.82 9.16
CA ARG A 21 -12.52 -10.21 8.40
C ARG A 21 -12.06 -9.48 7.15
N LEU A 22 -10.91 -8.81 7.19
CA LEU A 22 -10.37 -8.15 6.01
C LEU A 22 -9.83 -9.16 5.00
N SER A 23 -9.20 -10.25 5.44
CA SER A 23 -8.81 -11.34 4.56
C SER A 23 -10.02 -11.99 3.87
N ALA A 24 -11.09 -12.25 4.62
CA ALA A 24 -12.32 -12.80 4.05
C ALA A 24 -12.99 -11.83 3.06
N ALA A 25 -12.93 -10.52 3.33
CA ALA A 25 -13.52 -9.49 2.47
C ALA A 25 -12.69 -9.20 1.21
N TYR A 26 -11.37 -9.44 1.24
CA TYR A 26 -10.44 -9.11 0.15
C TYR A 26 -9.52 -10.28 -0.20
N PRO A 27 -10.04 -11.46 -0.57
CA PRO A 27 -9.23 -12.63 -0.91
C PRO A 27 -8.38 -12.41 -2.18
N ASP A 28 -8.75 -11.41 -2.99
CA ASP A 28 -8.08 -10.99 -4.22
C ASP A 28 -7.06 -9.86 -4.01
N ALA A 29 -6.82 -9.44 -2.76
CA ALA A 29 -5.93 -8.32 -2.47
C ALA A 29 -4.47 -8.64 -2.84
N ARG A 30 -3.94 -7.91 -3.81
CA ARG A 30 -2.59 -8.05 -4.33
C ARG A 30 -2.06 -6.74 -4.89
N CYS A 31 -0.80 -6.73 -5.27
CA CYS A 31 -0.22 -5.59 -5.98
C CYS A 31 -1.01 -5.31 -7.27
N ALA A 32 -1.44 -4.05 -7.44
CA ALA A 32 -2.21 -3.63 -8.61
C ALA A 32 -1.31 -3.31 -9.82
N LEU A 33 0.01 -3.17 -9.63
CA LEU A 33 0.96 -2.93 -10.71
C LEU A 33 1.24 -4.23 -11.47
N GLU A 34 0.97 -4.24 -12.78
CA GLU A 34 1.23 -5.38 -13.66
C GLU A 34 2.73 -5.54 -13.87
N HIS A 35 3.26 -6.74 -13.60
CA HIS A 35 4.68 -7.07 -13.74
C HIS A 35 4.87 -8.58 -13.90
N ARG A 36 6.00 -8.98 -14.48
CA ARG A 36 6.40 -10.39 -14.69
C ARG A 36 7.68 -10.76 -13.94
N ASN A 37 8.44 -9.77 -13.51
CA ASN A 37 9.74 -9.96 -12.83
C ASN A 37 10.05 -8.77 -11.91
N PRO A 38 11.10 -8.87 -11.06
CA PRO A 38 11.47 -7.82 -10.11
C PRO A 38 11.83 -6.47 -10.78
N LEU A 39 12.45 -6.49 -11.97
CA LEU A 39 12.81 -5.26 -12.70
C LEU A 39 11.54 -4.49 -13.12
N GLU A 40 10.58 -5.19 -13.71
CA GLU A 40 9.30 -4.59 -14.11
C GLU A 40 8.56 -4.01 -12.90
N LEU A 41 8.54 -4.73 -11.77
CA LEU A 41 7.91 -4.24 -10.54
C LEU A 41 8.63 -3.00 -10.01
N LEU A 42 9.94 -2.98 -9.96
CA LEU A 42 10.73 -1.84 -9.52
C LEU A 42 10.41 -0.59 -10.36
N ILE A 43 10.43 -0.73 -11.69
CA ILE A 43 10.15 0.36 -12.62
C ILE A 43 8.70 0.83 -12.47
N ALA A 44 7.73 -0.09 -12.44
CA ALA A 44 6.33 0.25 -12.23
C ALA A 44 6.12 1.00 -10.90
N THR A 45 6.82 0.59 -9.84
CA THR A 45 6.75 1.25 -8.53
C THR A 45 7.35 2.65 -8.56
N ILE A 46 8.47 2.88 -9.25
CA ILE A 46 9.03 4.23 -9.47
C ILE A 46 8.03 5.09 -10.25
N LEU A 47 7.40 4.53 -11.28
CA LEU A 47 6.41 5.25 -12.09
C LEU A 47 5.12 5.56 -11.32
N SER A 48 4.75 4.79 -10.30
CA SER A 48 3.53 4.98 -9.52
C SER A 48 3.59 6.18 -8.55
N ALA A 49 4.75 6.79 -8.35
CA ALA A 49 4.87 8.01 -7.56
C ALA A 49 3.98 9.13 -8.14
N GLN A 50 2.94 9.55 -7.39
CA GLN A 50 1.93 10.53 -7.80
C GLN A 50 1.26 10.21 -9.16
N CYS A 51 1.02 8.92 -9.42
CA CYS A 51 0.34 8.43 -10.61
C CYS A 51 -0.59 7.28 -10.23
N THR A 52 -1.71 7.12 -10.91
CA THR A 52 -2.62 5.99 -10.65
C THR A 52 -2.06 4.70 -11.22
N ASP A 53 -2.38 3.57 -10.56
CA ASP A 53 -1.91 2.25 -10.99
C ASP A 53 -2.40 1.92 -12.42
N GLU A 54 -3.64 2.32 -12.78
CA GLU A 54 -4.19 2.13 -14.12
C GLU A 54 -3.34 2.86 -15.18
N ARG A 55 -2.95 4.11 -14.90
CA ARG A 55 -2.10 4.88 -15.81
C ARG A 55 -0.72 4.25 -15.93
N VAL A 56 -0.13 3.81 -14.83
CA VAL A 56 1.16 3.10 -14.85
C VAL A 56 1.05 1.84 -15.70
N ASN A 57 0.03 1.00 -15.48
CA ASN A 57 -0.15 -0.25 -16.22
C ASN A 57 -0.36 -0.01 -17.73
N MET A 58 -1.06 1.07 -18.10
CA MET A 58 -1.19 1.44 -19.52
C MET A 58 0.18 1.75 -20.16
N VAL A 59 1.03 2.50 -19.46
CA VAL A 59 2.35 2.89 -19.95
C VAL A 59 3.32 1.70 -19.96
N THR A 60 3.34 0.92 -18.87
CA THR A 60 4.28 -0.18 -18.72
C THR A 60 4.03 -1.33 -19.68
N ARG A 61 2.82 -1.51 -20.17
CA ARG A 61 2.50 -2.53 -21.18
C ARG A 61 3.39 -2.43 -22.43
N ASP A 62 3.60 -1.22 -22.93
CA ASP A 62 4.46 -1.00 -24.09
C ASP A 62 5.93 -0.82 -23.69
N LEU A 63 6.17 -0.18 -22.56
CA LEU A 63 7.50 0.03 -22.01
C LEU A 63 8.26 -1.29 -21.80
N PHE A 64 7.62 -2.31 -21.21
CA PHE A 64 8.21 -3.63 -20.94
C PHE A 64 8.38 -4.52 -22.18
N ARG A 65 7.72 -4.18 -23.28
CA ARG A 65 8.00 -4.80 -24.59
C ARG A 65 9.25 -4.21 -25.23
N LYS A 66 9.45 -2.89 -25.04
CA LYS A 66 10.55 -2.12 -25.63
C LYS A 66 11.85 -2.32 -24.87
N TYR A 67 11.79 -2.33 -23.53
CA TYR A 67 12.95 -2.43 -22.64
C TYR A 67 12.83 -3.67 -21.76
N ARG A 68 13.74 -4.63 -21.90
CA ARG A 68 13.63 -5.95 -21.27
C ARG A 68 14.72 -6.19 -20.21
N SER A 69 15.76 -5.39 -20.20
CA SER A 69 16.90 -5.53 -19.30
C SER A 69 17.27 -4.19 -18.66
N PRO A 70 18.01 -4.18 -17.54
CA PRO A 70 18.55 -2.94 -16.98
C PRO A 70 19.41 -2.16 -17.97
N GLU A 71 20.16 -2.85 -18.81
CA GLU A 71 21.03 -2.26 -19.83
C GLU A 71 20.23 -1.47 -20.87
N ASP A 72 19.05 -1.95 -21.27
CA ASP A 72 18.18 -1.26 -22.22
C ASP A 72 17.77 0.11 -21.67
N TYR A 73 17.35 0.16 -20.40
CA TYR A 73 16.99 1.42 -19.72
C TYR A 73 18.21 2.34 -19.51
N ALA A 74 19.36 1.76 -19.19
CA ALA A 74 20.58 2.51 -18.94
C ALA A 74 21.14 3.20 -20.20
N ARG A 75 20.95 2.58 -21.39
CA ARG A 75 21.52 3.01 -22.67
C ARG A 75 20.59 3.90 -23.48
N VAL A 76 19.28 3.81 -23.29
CA VAL A 76 18.32 4.62 -24.06
C VAL A 76 18.57 6.11 -23.82
N PRO A 77 18.52 6.98 -24.87
CA PRO A 77 18.62 8.42 -24.66
C PRO A 77 17.53 8.92 -23.70
N PRO A 78 17.88 9.77 -22.71
CA PRO A 78 16.90 10.24 -21.70
C PRO A 78 15.62 10.80 -22.31
N GLN A 79 15.72 11.56 -23.39
CA GLN A 79 14.60 12.19 -24.07
C GLN A 79 13.60 11.16 -24.62
N VAL A 80 14.09 10.01 -25.09
CA VAL A 80 13.27 8.91 -25.60
C VAL A 80 12.50 8.26 -24.45
N LEU A 81 13.18 7.98 -23.34
CA LEU A 81 12.51 7.41 -22.17
C LEU A 81 11.52 8.40 -21.54
N GLU A 82 11.87 9.69 -21.49
CA GLU A 82 10.96 10.76 -21.03
C GLU A 82 9.66 10.79 -21.83
N GLU A 83 9.73 10.64 -23.14
CA GLU A 83 8.54 10.59 -24.00
C GLU A 83 7.70 9.33 -23.74
N ASP A 84 8.36 8.16 -23.64
CA ASP A 84 7.68 6.88 -23.36
C ASP A 84 6.89 6.90 -22.05
N ILE A 85 7.39 7.60 -21.01
CA ILE A 85 6.76 7.63 -19.66
C ILE A 85 6.05 8.96 -19.36
N ARG A 86 5.96 9.88 -20.32
CA ARG A 86 5.48 11.25 -20.13
C ARG A 86 4.15 11.34 -19.40
N SER A 87 3.21 10.48 -19.76
CA SER A 87 1.85 10.49 -19.20
C SER A 87 1.76 10.07 -17.72
N THR A 88 2.87 9.58 -17.13
CA THR A 88 2.92 9.24 -15.69
C THR A 88 3.20 10.45 -14.79
N GLY A 89 3.48 11.63 -15.36
CA GLY A 89 3.88 12.83 -14.62
C GLY A 89 5.28 12.75 -14.02
N PHE A 90 5.86 13.90 -13.69
CA PHE A 90 7.24 13.98 -13.14
C PHE A 90 8.29 13.18 -13.93
N PHE A 91 8.05 13.01 -15.22
CA PHE A 91 8.76 12.07 -16.09
C PHE A 91 10.28 12.30 -16.13
N ARG A 92 10.76 13.54 -16.06
CA ARG A 92 12.21 13.84 -16.03
C ARG A 92 12.90 13.27 -14.80
N ASN A 93 12.30 13.41 -13.62
CA ASN A 93 12.84 12.85 -12.37
C ASN A 93 12.72 11.33 -12.37
N LYS A 94 11.61 10.79 -12.88
CA LYS A 94 11.41 9.34 -13.01
C LYS A 94 12.42 8.73 -13.98
N THR A 95 12.69 9.37 -15.12
CA THR A 95 13.75 8.96 -16.08
C THR A 95 15.10 8.89 -15.40
N LYS A 96 15.51 9.95 -14.68
CA LYS A 96 16.77 9.95 -13.93
C LYS A 96 16.85 8.80 -12.93
N SER A 97 15.77 8.58 -12.17
CA SER A 97 15.69 7.49 -11.19
C SER A 97 15.80 6.11 -11.86
N ILE A 98 15.00 5.86 -12.91
CA ILE A 98 15.00 4.59 -13.63
C ILE A 98 16.38 4.32 -14.25
N GLN A 99 16.94 5.29 -14.98
CA GLN A 99 18.25 5.12 -15.62
C GLN A 99 19.37 4.93 -14.60
N GLY A 100 19.33 5.70 -13.50
CA GLY A 100 20.32 5.58 -12.44
C GLY A 100 20.25 4.22 -11.74
N ALA A 101 19.05 3.76 -11.39
CA ALA A 101 18.82 2.46 -10.78
C ALA A 101 19.25 1.33 -11.74
N CYS A 102 18.82 1.37 -12.99
CA CYS A 102 19.15 0.35 -13.98
C CYS A 102 20.65 0.30 -14.30
N ARG A 103 21.34 1.44 -14.37
CA ARG A 103 22.81 1.48 -14.51
C ARG A 103 23.50 0.80 -13.34
N MET A 104 23.09 1.14 -12.11
CA MET A 104 23.67 0.52 -10.91
C MET A 104 23.38 -0.98 -10.86
N ILE A 105 22.17 -1.41 -11.24
CA ILE A 105 21.81 -2.83 -11.32
C ILE A 105 22.70 -3.57 -12.34
N ALA A 106 22.92 -2.99 -13.51
CA ALA A 106 23.81 -3.58 -14.53
C ALA A 106 25.27 -3.66 -14.04
N ASP A 107 25.79 -2.56 -13.49
CA ASP A 107 27.22 -2.42 -13.17
C ASP A 107 27.63 -3.17 -11.88
N ARG A 108 26.74 -3.18 -10.85
CA ARG A 108 27.10 -3.68 -9.51
C ARG A 108 26.39 -4.97 -9.12
N PHE A 109 25.21 -5.24 -9.67
CA PHE A 109 24.37 -6.36 -9.27
C PHE A 109 24.17 -7.40 -10.38
N GLY A 110 25.05 -7.40 -11.40
CA GLY A 110 25.05 -8.40 -12.48
C GLY A 110 23.74 -8.47 -13.26
N GLY A 111 23.05 -7.33 -13.42
CA GLY A 111 21.78 -7.23 -14.13
C GLY A 111 20.56 -7.73 -13.35
N LYS A 112 20.70 -8.08 -12.07
CA LYS A 112 19.61 -8.56 -11.21
C LYS A 112 19.23 -7.49 -10.19
N VAL A 113 17.94 -7.26 -10.04
CA VAL A 113 17.44 -6.37 -8.96
C VAL A 113 17.84 -6.96 -7.62
N PRO A 114 18.45 -6.18 -6.71
CA PRO A 114 18.82 -6.64 -5.39
C PRO A 114 17.61 -7.15 -4.60
N ASP A 115 17.86 -8.10 -3.70
CA ASP A 115 16.86 -8.74 -2.87
C ASP A 115 17.07 -8.52 -1.36
N SER A 116 17.85 -7.48 -1.00
CA SER A 116 18.03 -6.97 0.36
C SER A 116 17.59 -5.50 0.48
N MET A 117 17.17 -5.11 1.69
CA MET A 117 16.73 -3.72 1.96
C MET A 117 17.88 -2.74 1.76
N GLU A 118 19.07 -3.08 2.24
CA GLU A 118 20.26 -2.26 2.20
C GLU A 118 20.64 -1.91 0.75
N GLU A 119 20.72 -2.92 -0.10
CA GLU A 119 21.11 -2.74 -1.51
C GLU A 119 20.03 -2.02 -2.32
N LEU A 120 18.75 -2.30 -2.06
CA LEU A 120 17.65 -1.60 -2.71
C LEU A 120 17.63 -0.10 -2.38
N LEU A 121 17.98 0.29 -1.16
CA LEU A 121 18.04 1.69 -0.75
C LEU A 121 19.21 2.46 -1.39
N GLU A 122 20.24 1.78 -1.91
CA GLU A 122 21.30 2.42 -2.68
C GLU A 122 20.83 2.85 -4.09
N LEU A 123 19.76 2.23 -4.61
CA LEU A 123 19.29 2.50 -5.96
C LEU A 123 18.65 3.90 -6.06
N PRO A 124 19.05 4.73 -7.04
CA PRO A 124 18.41 6.03 -7.26
C PRO A 124 16.89 5.94 -7.42
N GLY A 125 16.17 6.76 -6.64
CA GLY A 125 14.70 6.81 -6.67
C GLY A 125 14.00 5.68 -5.92
N VAL A 126 14.73 4.85 -5.20
CA VAL A 126 14.20 3.79 -4.35
C VAL A 126 14.24 4.22 -2.89
N ALA A 127 13.09 4.56 -2.35
CA ALA A 127 12.90 4.81 -0.93
C ALA A 127 12.40 3.53 -0.22
N ARG A 128 12.39 3.52 1.11
CA ARG A 128 11.97 2.39 1.95
C ARG A 128 10.65 1.76 1.52
N LYS A 129 9.65 2.57 1.19
CA LYS A 129 8.36 2.07 0.67
C LYS A 129 8.52 1.28 -0.63
N THR A 130 9.32 1.79 -1.58
CA THR A 130 9.60 1.10 -2.86
C THR A 130 10.32 -0.22 -2.61
N ALA A 131 11.34 -0.22 -1.74
CA ALA A 131 12.07 -1.42 -1.37
C ALA A 131 11.15 -2.47 -0.72
N ASN A 132 10.28 -2.07 0.21
CA ASN A 132 9.29 -2.97 0.83
C ASN A 132 8.33 -3.59 -0.21
N VAL A 133 7.89 -2.81 -1.21
CA VAL A 133 7.04 -3.35 -2.30
C VAL A 133 7.80 -4.39 -3.11
N VAL A 134 9.04 -4.10 -3.51
CA VAL A 134 9.86 -5.02 -4.31
C VAL A 134 10.18 -6.29 -3.51
N LEU A 135 10.63 -6.17 -2.27
CA LEU A 135 10.95 -7.31 -1.41
C LEU A 135 9.72 -8.19 -1.14
N GLY A 136 8.60 -7.56 -0.77
CA GLY A 136 7.38 -8.29 -0.45
C GLY A 136 6.77 -8.97 -1.67
N VAL A 137 6.60 -8.24 -2.76
CA VAL A 137 5.84 -8.72 -3.92
C VAL A 137 6.67 -9.59 -4.86
N ALA A 138 7.93 -9.20 -5.15
CA ALA A 138 8.75 -9.95 -6.09
C ALA A 138 9.57 -11.08 -5.45
N TYR A 139 9.93 -10.94 -4.17
CA TYR A 139 10.79 -11.90 -3.47
C TYR A 139 10.10 -12.64 -2.31
N GLY A 140 8.89 -12.24 -1.95
CA GLY A 140 8.17 -12.84 -0.80
C GLY A 140 8.83 -12.55 0.56
N LYS A 141 9.72 -11.53 0.63
CA LYS A 141 10.46 -11.16 1.84
C LYS A 141 9.70 -10.09 2.62
N ALA A 142 9.27 -10.43 3.82
CA ALA A 142 8.58 -9.51 4.74
C ALA A 142 9.62 -8.76 5.61
N ASP A 143 10.38 -7.83 5.01
CA ASP A 143 11.40 -7.04 5.71
C ASP A 143 10.86 -5.70 6.25
N GLY A 144 9.63 -5.35 5.86
CA GLY A 144 8.91 -4.20 6.35
C GLY A 144 7.44 -4.26 5.95
N PHE A 145 6.66 -3.30 6.46
CA PHE A 145 5.24 -3.17 6.14
C PHE A 145 5.04 -2.00 5.17
N VAL A 146 4.37 -2.24 4.04
CA VAL A 146 4.11 -1.17 3.06
C VAL A 146 3.07 -0.20 3.60
N VAL A 147 3.47 1.05 3.87
CA VAL A 147 2.57 2.11 4.32
C VAL A 147 2.42 3.17 3.23
N ASP A 148 1.24 3.19 2.60
CA ASP A 148 0.80 4.27 1.72
C ASP A 148 -0.24 5.15 2.40
N THR A 149 -0.80 6.12 1.68
CA THR A 149 -1.84 7.01 2.21
C THR A 149 -3.12 6.29 2.62
N HIS A 150 -3.43 5.13 2.02
CA HIS A 150 -4.57 4.30 2.40
C HIS A 150 -4.28 3.56 3.68
N VAL A 151 -3.13 2.89 3.77
CA VAL A 151 -2.70 2.17 4.99
C VAL A 151 -2.62 3.12 6.18
N LEU A 152 -1.97 4.27 6.03
CA LEU A 152 -1.84 5.28 7.08
C LEU A 152 -3.22 5.70 7.63
N ARG A 153 -4.16 6.02 6.74
CA ARG A 153 -5.53 6.38 7.13
C ARG A 153 -6.30 5.25 7.79
N VAL A 154 -6.26 4.06 7.18
CA VAL A 154 -7.03 2.91 7.66
C VAL A 154 -6.47 2.39 8.99
N ALA A 155 -5.15 2.30 9.14
CA ALA A 155 -4.50 1.91 10.38
C ALA A 155 -4.90 2.84 11.53
N ARG A 156 -4.95 4.15 11.28
CA ARG A 156 -5.38 5.15 12.25
C ARG A 156 -6.87 5.00 12.62
N ARG A 157 -7.76 4.86 11.63
CA ARG A 157 -9.19 4.66 11.86
C ARG A 157 -9.51 3.34 12.57
N LEU A 158 -8.76 2.30 12.28
CA LEU A 158 -8.87 1.02 12.96
C LEU A 158 -8.14 0.99 14.30
N ASP A 159 -7.54 2.10 14.75
CA ASP A 159 -6.82 2.15 16.02
C ASP A 159 -5.70 1.08 16.11
N LEU A 160 -5.00 0.88 14.99
CA LEU A 160 -3.83 -0.01 14.88
C LEU A 160 -2.52 0.77 15.06
N SER A 161 -2.54 2.09 14.82
CA SER A 161 -1.45 3.02 15.06
C SER A 161 -2.00 4.41 15.26
N HIS A 162 -1.39 5.18 16.17
CA HIS A 162 -1.69 6.60 16.41
C HIS A 162 -0.64 7.53 15.78
N SER A 163 0.33 6.96 15.09
CA SER A 163 1.44 7.69 14.50
C SER A 163 1.02 8.43 13.22
N ASP A 164 1.69 9.56 12.93
CA ASP A 164 1.38 10.42 11.80
C ASP A 164 2.33 10.23 10.61
N THR A 165 3.47 9.55 10.81
CA THR A 165 4.46 9.32 9.76
C THR A 165 4.44 7.86 9.29
N PRO A 166 4.63 7.60 7.98
CA PRO A 166 4.64 6.24 7.44
C PRO A 166 5.61 5.31 8.15
N GLU A 167 6.81 5.79 8.51
CA GLU A 167 7.86 4.99 9.16
C GLU A 167 7.45 4.54 10.56
N LYS A 168 6.79 5.42 11.32
CA LYS A 168 6.29 5.09 12.65
C LYS A 168 5.10 4.14 12.58
N VAL A 169 4.18 4.35 11.62
CA VAL A 169 3.05 3.44 11.36
C VAL A 169 3.56 2.06 10.94
N GLU A 170 4.57 1.98 10.07
CA GLU A 170 5.25 0.74 9.72
C GLU A 170 5.75 0.01 10.97
N SER A 171 6.51 0.71 11.84
CA SER A 171 7.04 0.15 13.08
C SER A 171 5.93 -0.33 14.03
N ASP A 172 4.83 0.42 14.16
CA ASP A 172 3.70 0.03 15.01
C ASP A 172 3.00 -1.23 14.49
N LEU A 173 2.73 -1.28 13.17
CA LEU A 173 2.10 -2.43 12.54
C LEU A 173 2.99 -3.68 12.59
N MET A 174 4.30 -3.54 12.41
CA MET A 174 5.24 -4.65 12.52
C MET A 174 5.31 -5.25 13.91
N LYS A 175 5.12 -4.45 14.97
CA LYS A 175 5.05 -4.94 16.35
C LYS A 175 3.72 -5.61 16.68
N LEU A 176 2.65 -5.12 16.07
CA LEU A 176 1.29 -5.55 16.35
C LEU A 176 0.88 -6.82 15.60
N LEU A 177 1.45 -7.03 14.41
CA LEU A 177 1.00 -8.04 13.46
C LEU A 177 2.04 -9.18 13.31
N PRO A 178 1.60 -10.42 13.12
CA PRO A 178 2.52 -11.52 12.79
C PRO A 178 3.19 -11.28 11.43
N ARG A 179 4.50 -11.56 11.35
CA ARG A 179 5.35 -11.23 10.19
C ARG A 179 4.83 -11.80 8.87
N GLU A 180 4.31 -13.02 8.91
CA GLU A 180 3.72 -13.71 7.76
C GLU A 180 2.50 -12.99 7.17
N ARG A 181 1.89 -12.07 7.91
CA ARG A 181 0.75 -11.28 7.47
C ARG A 181 1.12 -9.90 6.90
N TRP A 182 2.36 -9.45 7.03
CA TRP A 182 2.72 -8.09 6.66
C TRP A 182 2.45 -7.76 5.18
N ILE A 183 2.81 -8.67 4.27
CA ILE A 183 2.63 -8.46 2.83
C ILE A 183 1.15 -8.47 2.47
N SER A 184 0.42 -9.53 2.83
CA SER A 184 -0.99 -9.68 2.47
C SER A 184 -1.87 -8.61 3.10
N PHE A 185 -1.66 -8.34 4.40
CA PHE A 185 -2.49 -7.38 5.13
C PHE A 185 -2.26 -5.94 4.67
N ALA A 186 -1.06 -5.57 4.21
CA ALA A 186 -0.83 -4.28 3.57
C ALA A 186 -1.73 -4.09 2.34
N HIS A 187 -1.84 -5.10 1.48
CA HIS A 187 -2.74 -5.06 0.32
C HIS A 187 -4.22 -5.03 0.72
N GLU A 188 -4.61 -5.81 1.73
CA GLU A 188 -5.98 -5.81 2.26
C GLU A 188 -6.38 -4.41 2.79
N LEU A 189 -5.48 -3.72 3.51
CA LEU A 189 -5.70 -2.35 3.98
C LEU A 189 -5.81 -1.35 2.82
N ILE A 190 -4.96 -1.49 1.79
CA ILE A 190 -5.03 -0.65 0.58
C ILE A 190 -6.37 -0.84 -0.12
N PHE A 191 -6.81 -2.08 -0.33
CA PHE A 191 -8.09 -2.41 -0.97
C PHE A 191 -9.27 -1.88 -0.14
N HIS A 192 -9.25 -2.10 1.17
CA HIS A 192 -10.25 -1.57 2.07
C HIS A 192 -10.31 -0.03 2.02
N GLY A 193 -9.16 0.63 2.02
CA GLY A 193 -9.05 2.08 1.93
C GLY A 193 -9.55 2.65 0.60
N ARG A 194 -9.39 1.92 -0.51
CA ARG A 194 -9.87 2.32 -1.84
C ARG A 194 -11.36 2.08 -2.02
N ARG A 195 -11.86 0.93 -1.58
CA ARG A 195 -13.23 0.46 -1.86
C ARG A 195 -14.25 0.92 -0.81
N VAL A 196 -13.92 0.87 0.47
CA VAL A 196 -14.86 1.06 1.59
C VAL A 196 -14.46 2.22 2.50
N CYS A 197 -13.29 2.17 3.13
CA CYS A 197 -12.82 3.18 4.08
C CYS A 197 -12.22 4.39 3.36
N LYS A 198 -13.02 5.06 2.52
CA LYS A 198 -12.61 6.22 1.72
C LYS A 198 -12.20 7.41 2.62
N ALA A 199 -11.33 8.31 2.10
CA ALA A 199 -10.90 9.49 2.84
C ALA A 199 -12.10 10.41 3.16
N ARG A 200 -12.95 10.64 2.17
CA ARG A 200 -14.22 11.38 2.31
C ARG A 200 -15.38 10.39 2.20
N ALA A 201 -16.38 10.55 3.06
CA ALA A 201 -17.59 9.71 3.09
C ALA A 201 -17.27 8.20 3.06
N PRO A 202 -16.68 7.64 4.13
CA PRO A 202 -16.43 6.21 4.22
C PRO A 202 -17.77 5.44 4.23
N LEU A 203 -17.79 4.27 3.60
CA LEU A 203 -18.98 3.43 3.47
C LEU A 203 -19.11 2.51 4.70
N CYS A 204 -19.30 3.11 5.88
CA CYS A 204 -19.30 2.37 7.16
C CYS A 204 -20.42 1.35 7.28
N THR A 205 -21.58 1.58 6.64
CA THR A 205 -22.73 0.65 6.65
C THR A 205 -22.47 -0.70 6.01
N ILE A 206 -21.47 -0.79 5.11
CA ILE A 206 -21.07 -2.05 4.46
C ILE A 206 -19.67 -2.50 4.87
N CYS A 207 -19.08 -1.85 5.89
CA CYS A 207 -17.71 -2.13 6.31
C CYS A 207 -17.66 -3.46 7.08
N PRO A 208 -16.79 -4.42 6.69
CA PRO A 208 -16.72 -5.73 7.34
C PRO A 208 -16.22 -5.68 8.78
N VAL A 209 -15.64 -4.55 9.20
CA VAL A 209 -15.07 -4.35 10.55
C VAL A 209 -15.73 -3.18 11.29
N GLU A 210 -16.96 -2.79 10.88
CA GLU A 210 -17.64 -1.62 11.42
C GLU A 210 -17.82 -1.72 12.94
N ASP A 211 -18.34 -2.84 13.44
CA ASP A 211 -18.66 -3.10 14.86
C ASP A 211 -17.42 -3.09 15.78
N ILE A 212 -16.24 -3.38 15.25
CA ILE A 212 -14.96 -3.36 15.97
C ILE A 212 -14.06 -2.16 15.62
N CYS A 213 -14.51 -1.31 14.67
CA CYS A 213 -13.82 -0.08 14.31
C CYS A 213 -14.01 0.98 15.40
N ARG A 214 -12.94 1.69 15.77
CA ARG A 214 -12.96 2.72 16.82
C ARG A 214 -12.86 4.16 16.28
N SER A 215 -13.01 4.33 14.97
CA SER A 215 -12.98 5.65 14.36
C SER A 215 -14.12 6.54 14.88
N GLU A 216 -13.78 7.77 15.22
CA GLU A 216 -14.76 8.78 15.61
C GLU A 216 -15.50 9.37 14.39
N ASP A 217 -14.89 9.27 13.19
CA ASP A 217 -15.45 9.78 11.93
C ASP A 217 -16.28 8.75 11.15
N LYS A 218 -16.89 7.78 11.85
CA LYS A 218 -17.83 6.83 11.25
C LYS A 218 -19.05 7.55 10.66
N VAL A 219 -19.44 7.13 9.47
CA VAL A 219 -20.66 7.59 8.80
C VAL A 219 -21.69 6.46 8.86
N LEU A 220 -22.53 6.50 9.89
CA LEU A 220 -23.64 5.57 10.08
C LEU A 220 -24.95 6.31 9.85
N PRO A 221 -26.03 5.65 9.34
CA PRO A 221 -27.35 6.25 9.25
C PRO A 221 -27.81 6.66 10.65
N LEU A 222 -28.39 7.84 10.76
CA LEU A 222 -29.07 8.23 11.98
C LEU A 222 -30.17 7.20 12.22
N THR A 223 -30.07 6.45 13.31
CA THR A 223 -31.14 5.54 13.72
C THR A 223 -32.39 6.40 13.93
N PRO A 224 -33.52 6.17 13.24
CA PRO A 224 -34.73 6.92 13.54
C PRO A 224 -35.08 6.73 15.01
N PRO A 225 -35.50 7.77 15.74
CA PRO A 225 -35.86 7.63 17.13
C PRO A 225 -36.90 6.52 17.24
N ALA A 226 -36.73 5.64 18.21
CA ALA A 226 -37.65 4.55 18.46
C ALA A 226 -39.11 5.10 18.51
N PRO A 227 -40.07 4.44 17.85
CA PRO A 227 -41.43 4.93 17.83
C PRO A 227 -41.92 5.12 19.26
N VAL A 228 -42.29 6.35 19.59
CA VAL A 228 -42.91 6.67 20.90
C VAL A 228 -44.20 5.90 20.99
N LEU A 229 -44.21 4.81 21.74
CA LEU A 229 -45.42 4.07 22.07
C LEU A 229 -46.36 5.02 22.81
N LYS A 230 -47.34 5.55 22.08
CA LYS A 230 -48.44 6.30 22.74
C LYS A 230 -49.12 5.38 23.76
N LYS A 231 -48.87 5.66 25.04
CA LYS A 231 -49.63 5.02 26.11
C LYS A 231 -51.11 5.22 25.81
N ARG A 232 -51.80 4.12 25.48
CA ARG A 232 -53.29 4.13 25.44
C ARG A 232 -53.79 4.53 26.83
N ARG A 233 -54.39 5.70 26.91
CA ARG A 233 -55.18 6.07 28.09
C ARG A 233 -56.39 5.11 28.16
N ARG A 234 -56.49 4.41 29.25
CA ARG A 234 -57.77 3.73 29.68
C ARG A 234 -58.67 4.76 30.24
#